data_1b7996c329f13b99d78ba798fd26b1f2
#
_entry.id   1b7996c329f13b99d78ba798fd26b1f2
#
_cell.length_a   1.000
_cell.length_b   1.000
_cell.length_c   1.000
_cell.angle_alpha   90.00
_cell.angle_beta   90.00
_cell.angle_gamma   90.00
#
_symmetry.space_group_name_H-M   'P 1'
#
loop_
_entity.id
_entity.type
_entity.pdbx_description
1 polymer ?
#
loop_
_entity_poly.entity_id
_entity_poly.type
_entity_poly.pdbx_seq_one_letter_code
_entity_poly.pdbx_strand_id
1 'polypeptide(L)'
;AVDAFTSIKTDFFNAFEDLKQYQQSTKDWLFGYLSYDLKNDIEQLHSTNFDGLNFPELYFFQPKKLFLLKGDQLEIQYLNLCDDEVEADFEEILECQKSKVETDAMLKIQQRVSKENYLDKVSKIITHIRQGDIYEANFCMEFFAENATINPIEIFTKLNEISRPPFAVFFKNHKHFLLSATPERYLRKVGDLVVSEPIKGTAKRFLDPLEDEKSKTQLALDPKERSENIMITDLVRNDLSRTAQKGSVEVKELCGIYSFLQVHQMISTVTSKLDPQYSVVEVIKTTFPMGSMTGAPKISAMKIIEEQEETKRGLYSGAVGYFAPNGDVDFNVVIRSILYNQEKAYVSFSVGSAITSQSVPEMEYEECLLKAKAMREVLS
;
A
#
# COMPACT_ATOMS: atom_id res chain seq x y z
N ALA A 1 17.43 -6.22 -2.29
CA ALA A 1 17.51 -7.44 -1.50
C ALA A 1 17.19 -8.62 -2.41
N VAL A 2 18.06 -9.62 -2.45
CA VAL A 2 17.91 -10.81 -3.31
C VAL A 2 18.32 -12.08 -2.56
N ASP A 3 17.87 -13.20 -3.08
CA ASP A 3 18.14 -14.55 -2.56
C ASP A 3 17.71 -14.75 -1.11
N ALA A 4 16.57 -15.36 -0.91
CA ALA A 4 16.07 -15.65 0.42
C ALA A 4 16.96 -16.72 1.11
N PHE A 5 17.54 -16.36 2.26
CA PHE A 5 18.21 -17.34 3.14
C PHE A 5 17.17 -18.10 3.95
N THR A 6 16.30 -17.37 4.62
CA THR A 6 15.13 -17.90 5.31
C THR A 6 13.90 -17.08 4.94
N SER A 7 12.73 -17.66 5.11
CA SER A 7 11.47 -16.95 4.90
C SER A 7 10.36 -17.47 5.80
N ILE A 8 9.40 -16.60 6.07
CA ILE A 8 8.13 -16.97 6.71
C ILE A 8 7.01 -16.70 5.72
N LYS A 9 6.10 -17.65 5.64
CA LYS A 9 4.86 -17.56 4.90
C LYS A 9 3.74 -18.08 5.77
N THR A 10 2.68 -17.30 5.95
CA THR A 10 1.48 -17.74 6.64
C THR A 10 0.26 -17.27 5.91
N ASP A 11 -0.76 -18.10 5.87
CA ASP A 11 -2.02 -17.80 5.19
C ASP A 11 -3.14 -17.53 6.20
N PHE A 12 -3.05 -18.09 7.43
CA PHE A 12 -4.09 -17.95 8.47
C PHE A 12 -3.52 -18.17 9.87
N PHE A 13 -4.18 -17.57 10.87
CA PHE A 13 -4.00 -17.74 12.31
C PHE A 13 -2.60 -17.48 12.87
N ASN A 14 -2.54 -16.57 13.83
CA ASN A 14 -1.31 -16.17 14.52
C ASN A 14 -0.23 -15.55 13.63
N ALA A 15 -0.60 -15.02 12.45
CA ALA A 15 0.36 -14.48 11.50
C ALA A 15 1.28 -13.42 12.11
N PHE A 16 0.73 -12.54 12.95
CA PHE A 16 1.52 -11.51 13.64
C PHE A 16 2.40 -12.06 14.75
N GLU A 17 1.98 -13.12 15.44
CA GLU A 17 2.82 -13.76 16.45
C GLU A 17 3.99 -14.52 15.80
N ASP A 18 3.72 -15.21 14.70
CA ASP A 18 4.75 -15.89 13.91
C ASP A 18 5.75 -14.87 13.34
N LEU A 19 5.28 -13.74 12.82
CA LEU A 19 6.14 -12.65 12.35
C LEU A 19 7.01 -12.09 13.49
N LYS A 20 6.43 -11.89 14.68
CA LYS A 20 7.15 -11.42 15.86
C LYS A 20 8.27 -12.37 16.25
N GLN A 21 7.99 -13.68 16.31
CA GLN A 21 8.99 -14.69 16.60
C GLN A 21 10.08 -14.76 15.53
N TYR A 22 9.70 -14.69 14.26
CA TYR A 22 10.63 -14.67 13.14
C TYR A 22 11.55 -13.47 13.19
N GLN A 23 11.02 -12.25 13.40
CA GLN A 23 11.80 -11.03 13.53
C GLN A 23 12.74 -11.07 14.73
N GLN A 24 12.28 -11.58 15.89
CA GLN A 24 13.10 -11.69 17.10
C GLN A 24 14.23 -12.73 16.99
N SER A 25 14.00 -13.81 16.24
CA SER A 25 15.01 -14.86 16.03
C SER A 25 16.04 -14.47 14.98
N THR A 26 15.61 -13.80 13.91
CA THR A 26 16.48 -13.44 12.78
C THR A 26 17.40 -12.27 13.12
N LYS A 27 16.88 -11.20 13.73
CA LYS A 27 17.61 -9.97 14.11
C LYS A 27 18.46 -9.40 12.97
N ASP A 28 17.95 -9.46 11.77
CA ASP A 28 18.58 -9.02 10.54
C ASP A 28 17.55 -8.31 9.64
N TRP A 29 17.96 -7.87 8.47
CA TRP A 29 17.05 -7.34 7.47
C TRP A 29 15.98 -8.35 7.09
N LEU A 30 14.72 -7.95 7.15
CA LEU A 30 13.58 -8.71 6.66
C LEU A 30 12.79 -7.85 5.68
N PHE A 31 12.59 -8.35 4.47
CA PHE A 31 11.77 -7.69 3.46
C PHE A 31 10.51 -8.51 3.20
N GLY A 32 9.39 -7.84 3.01
CA GLY A 32 8.15 -8.57 2.81
C GLY A 32 6.91 -7.70 2.76
N TYR A 33 5.77 -8.37 2.90
CA TYR A 33 4.47 -7.72 2.84
C TYR A 33 3.45 -8.37 3.77
N LEU A 34 2.39 -7.59 4.01
CA LEU A 34 1.18 -7.94 4.77
C LEU A 34 -0.01 -7.70 3.86
N SER A 35 -0.85 -8.73 3.60
CA SER A 35 -2.08 -8.55 2.84
C SER A 35 -3.15 -7.85 3.68
N TYR A 36 -4.08 -7.15 3.01
CA TYR A 36 -5.23 -6.55 3.67
C TYR A 36 -6.07 -7.57 4.45
N ASP A 37 -6.14 -8.80 3.94
CA ASP A 37 -6.97 -9.85 4.51
C ASP A 37 -6.44 -10.43 5.82
N LEU A 38 -5.21 -10.05 6.26
CA LEU A 38 -4.75 -10.25 7.63
C LEU A 38 -5.65 -9.57 8.69
N LYS A 39 -6.57 -8.68 8.27
CA LYS A 39 -7.66 -8.21 9.12
C LYS A 39 -8.43 -9.35 9.79
N ASN A 40 -8.51 -10.51 9.10
CA ASN A 40 -9.21 -11.70 9.59
C ASN A 40 -8.45 -12.40 10.75
N ASP A 41 -7.12 -12.18 10.85
CA ASP A 41 -6.29 -12.67 11.98
C ASP A 41 -6.37 -11.74 13.21
N ILE A 42 -6.70 -10.47 12.98
CA ILE A 42 -6.80 -9.44 14.06
C ILE A 42 -8.22 -9.38 14.63
N GLU A 43 -9.20 -9.41 13.73
CA GLU A 43 -10.61 -9.25 14.05
C GLU A 43 -11.37 -10.53 13.64
N GLN A 44 -12.51 -10.80 14.25
CA GLN A 44 -13.36 -11.94 13.87
C GLN A 44 -14.12 -11.64 12.57
N LEU A 45 -13.37 -11.54 11.46
CA LEU A 45 -13.87 -11.28 10.13
C LEU A 45 -13.53 -12.46 9.22
N HIS A 46 -14.27 -12.58 8.12
CA HIS A 46 -14.06 -13.60 7.10
C HIS A 46 -14.21 -12.98 5.71
N SER A 47 -13.35 -13.38 4.79
CA SER A 47 -13.41 -12.95 3.39
C SER A 47 -13.71 -14.15 2.52
N THR A 48 -14.86 -14.10 1.84
CA THR A 48 -15.34 -15.16 0.92
C THR A 48 -15.36 -14.70 -0.53
N ASN A 49 -14.97 -13.47 -0.80
CA ASN A 49 -14.94 -12.88 -2.12
C ASN A 49 -13.90 -13.56 -3.03
N PHE A 50 -14.05 -13.38 -4.33
CA PHE A 50 -13.17 -13.98 -5.34
C PHE A 50 -11.72 -13.54 -5.18
N ASP A 51 -10.76 -14.47 -5.28
CA ASP A 51 -9.31 -14.23 -5.30
C ASP A 51 -8.67 -14.82 -6.56
N GLY A 52 -8.38 -13.96 -7.53
CA GLY A 52 -7.66 -14.32 -8.77
C GLY A 52 -6.15 -14.43 -8.58
N LEU A 53 -5.60 -13.69 -7.64
CA LEU A 53 -4.15 -13.53 -7.45
C LEU A 53 -3.52 -14.57 -6.54
N ASN A 54 -4.20 -14.96 -5.47
CA ASN A 54 -3.77 -16.00 -4.53
C ASN A 54 -2.37 -15.71 -3.92
N PHE A 55 -2.12 -14.45 -3.53
CA PHE A 55 -0.94 -14.12 -2.75
C PHE A 55 -1.05 -14.69 -1.34
N PRO A 56 0.05 -15.18 -0.74
CA PRO A 56 0.09 -15.44 0.70
C PRO A 56 -0.35 -14.21 1.51
N GLU A 57 -1.05 -14.43 2.62
CA GLU A 57 -1.50 -13.31 3.45
C GLU A 57 -0.35 -12.56 4.12
N LEU A 58 0.73 -13.29 4.46
CA LEU A 58 1.97 -12.74 4.97
C LEU A 58 3.15 -13.44 4.32
N TYR A 59 4.14 -12.66 3.90
CA TYR A 59 5.42 -13.17 3.44
C TYR A 59 6.54 -12.23 3.82
N PHE A 60 7.56 -12.72 4.51
CA PHE A 60 8.81 -12.03 4.78
C PHE A 60 10.00 -12.96 4.55
N PHE A 61 11.12 -12.40 4.12
CA PHE A 61 12.36 -13.14 3.94
C PHE A 61 13.57 -12.37 4.45
N GLN A 62 14.55 -13.10 4.94
CA GLN A 62 15.90 -12.60 5.18
C GLN A 62 16.70 -12.77 3.89
N PRO A 63 17.26 -11.69 3.32
CA PRO A 63 18.07 -11.78 2.10
C PRO A 63 19.45 -12.36 2.40
N LYS A 64 20.05 -13.05 1.42
CA LYS A 64 21.47 -13.37 1.45
C LYS A 64 22.31 -12.18 1.03
N LYS A 65 21.80 -11.37 0.08
CA LYS A 65 22.49 -10.28 -0.59
C LYS A 65 21.65 -9.02 -0.54
N LEU A 66 22.24 -7.94 -0.06
CA LEU A 66 21.59 -6.64 0.07
C LEU A 66 22.45 -5.56 -0.59
N PHE A 67 21.81 -4.75 -1.43
CA PHE A 67 22.40 -3.59 -2.09
C PHE A 67 21.67 -2.34 -1.62
N LEU A 68 22.39 -1.44 -0.96
CA LEU A 68 21.86 -0.18 -0.44
C LEU A 68 22.47 0.97 -1.24
N LEU A 69 21.65 1.61 -2.08
CA LEU A 69 22.05 2.77 -2.86
C LEU A 69 21.53 4.05 -2.21
N LYS A 70 22.47 4.94 -1.84
CA LYS A 70 22.15 6.24 -1.24
C LYS A 70 22.90 7.34 -1.97
N GLY A 71 22.19 8.09 -2.79
CA GLY A 71 22.83 9.04 -3.70
C GLY A 71 23.70 8.31 -4.73
N ASP A 72 24.99 8.58 -4.68
CA ASP A 72 26.04 7.95 -5.52
C ASP A 72 26.85 6.86 -4.79
N GLN A 73 26.49 6.56 -3.53
CA GLN A 73 27.15 5.53 -2.73
C GLN A 73 26.36 4.24 -2.77
N LEU A 74 26.97 3.14 -3.18
CA LEU A 74 26.47 1.78 -3.12
C LEU A 74 27.17 1.03 -1.98
N GLU A 75 26.38 0.55 -1.02
CA GLU A 75 26.84 -0.36 0.03
C GLU A 75 26.31 -1.77 -0.29
N ILE A 76 27.18 -2.77 -0.26
CA ILE A 76 26.88 -4.15 -0.52
C ILE A 76 27.06 -4.94 0.77
N GLN A 77 26.02 -5.63 1.23
CA GLN A 77 26.01 -6.44 2.44
C GLN A 77 25.61 -7.86 2.09
N TYR A 78 26.47 -8.83 2.34
CA TYR A 78 26.21 -10.26 2.12
C TYR A 78 26.31 -11.04 3.43
N LEU A 79 25.56 -12.14 3.54
CA LEU A 79 25.80 -13.10 4.59
C LEU A 79 27.15 -13.78 4.38
N ASN A 80 27.86 -14.08 5.45
CA ASN A 80 29.21 -14.68 5.39
C ASN A 80 29.30 -15.99 4.59
N LEU A 81 28.17 -16.66 4.37
CA LEU A 81 28.11 -17.91 3.58
C LEU A 81 28.21 -17.68 2.06
N CYS A 82 28.15 -16.44 1.59
CA CYS A 82 28.22 -16.07 0.17
C CYS A 82 29.00 -14.77 -0.05
N ASP A 83 29.87 -14.38 0.88
CA ASP A 83 30.67 -13.15 0.80
C ASP A 83 31.74 -13.20 -0.29
N ASP A 84 32.11 -14.38 -0.75
CA ASP A 84 32.99 -14.63 -1.90
C ASP A 84 32.35 -14.29 -3.26
N GLU A 85 31.02 -14.10 -3.32
CA GLU A 85 30.29 -13.78 -4.54
C GLU A 85 30.22 -12.26 -4.84
N VAL A 86 30.63 -11.39 -3.90
CA VAL A 86 30.45 -9.92 -3.98
C VAL A 86 31.05 -9.31 -5.26
N GLU A 87 32.29 -9.67 -5.58
CA GLU A 87 33.01 -9.10 -6.73
C GLU A 87 32.36 -9.54 -8.06
N ALA A 88 32.03 -10.84 -8.18
CA ALA A 88 31.40 -11.40 -9.37
C ALA A 88 30.02 -10.79 -9.62
N ASP A 89 29.19 -10.67 -8.59
CA ASP A 89 27.86 -10.07 -8.70
C ASP A 89 27.96 -8.57 -9.05
N PHE A 90 28.95 -7.86 -8.52
CA PHE A 90 29.13 -6.45 -8.85
C PHE A 90 29.55 -6.25 -10.31
N GLU A 91 30.45 -7.09 -10.82
CA GLU A 91 30.84 -7.09 -12.25
C GLU A 91 29.61 -7.40 -13.14
N GLU A 92 28.79 -8.42 -12.78
CA GLU A 92 27.56 -8.75 -13.53
C GLU A 92 26.57 -7.57 -13.56
N ILE A 93 26.42 -6.86 -12.44
CA ILE A 93 25.55 -5.66 -12.37
C ILE A 93 26.06 -4.57 -13.32
N LEU A 94 27.38 -4.34 -13.40
CA LEU A 94 27.97 -3.32 -14.27
C LEU A 94 27.85 -3.68 -15.77
N GLU A 95 27.92 -4.98 -16.09
CA GLU A 95 27.79 -5.48 -17.45
C GLU A 95 26.33 -5.67 -17.90
N CYS A 96 25.38 -5.60 -16.97
CA CYS A 96 23.97 -5.84 -17.26
C CYS A 96 23.42 -4.84 -18.28
N GLN A 97 23.07 -5.33 -19.46
CA GLN A 97 22.41 -4.54 -20.50
C GLN A 97 20.89 -4.63 -20.33
N LYS A 98 20.20 -3.52 -20.55
CA LYS A 98 18.72 -3.51 -20.59
C LYS A 98 18.27 -4.45 -21.71
N SER A 99 17.74 -5.62 -21.35
CA SER A 99 17.12 -6.50 -22.33
C SER A 99 15.83 -5.84 -22.85
N LYS A 100 15.78 -5.61 -24.16
CA LYS A 100 14.52 -5.28 -24.84
C LYS A 100 13.73 -6.58 -24.99
N VAL A 101 12.87 -6.89 -24.03
CA VAL A 101 11.86 -7.93 -24.18
C VAL A 101 10.62 -7.23 -24.71
N GLU A 102 10.27 -7.48 -25.96
CA GLU A 102 9.02 -6.97 -26.53
C GLU A 102 7.83 -7.63 -25.82
N THR A 103 6.92 -6.84 -25.29
CA THR A 103 5.63 -7.31 -24.79
C THR A 103 4.68 -7.43 -25.97
N ASP A 104 4.34 -8.65 -26.34
CA ASP A 104 3.70 -8.98 -27.64
C ASP A 104 2.18 -8.80 -27.67
N ALA A 105 1.48 -8.34 -26.65
CA ALA A 105 0.02 -8.20 -26.74
C ALA A 105 -0.54 -7.10 -25.83
N MET A 106 -1.32 -6.22 -26.42
CA MET A 106 -2.21 -5.33 -25.66
C MET A 106 -3.19 -6.19 -24.83
N LEU A 107 -3.11 -6.06 -23.51
CA LEU A 107 -4.00 -6.79 -22.60
C LEU A 107 -5.43 -6.21 -22.65
N LYS A 108 -6.42 -7.07 -22.72
CA LYS A 108 -7.80 -6.67 -22.59
C LYS A 108 -8.16 -6.52 -21.10
N ILE A 109 -7.95 -5.34 -20.56
CA ILE A 109 -8.32 -5.03 -19.17
C ILE A 109 -9.83 -4.93 -19.01
N GLN A 110 -10.37 -5.73 -18.11
CA GLN A 110 -11.77 -5.79 -17.74
C GLN A 110 -12.00 -5.16 -16.37
N GLN A 111 -13.22 -4.73 -16.09
CA GLN A 111 -13.68 -4.31 -14.76
C GLN A 111 -14.43 -5.47 -14.12
N ARG A 112 -14.20 -5.74 -12.85
CA ARG A 112 -14.96 -6.76 -12.11
C ARG A 112 -16.38 -6.32 -11.86
N VAL A 113 -16.59 -5.07 -11.59
CA VAL A 113 -17.91 -4.48 -11.30
C VAL A 113 -18.31 -3.55 -12.43
N SER A 114 -19.52 -3.70 -12.98
CA SER A 114 -20.04 -2.76 -13.97
C SER A 114 -20.29 -1.38 -13.36
N LYS A 115 -20.41 -0.34 -14.19
CA LYS A 115 -20.70 1.02 -13.70
C LYS A 115 -22.00 1.04 -12.88
N GLU A 116 -23.05 0.42 -13.39
CA GLU A 116 -24.38 0.36 -12.74
C GLU A 116 -24.29 -0.30 -11.37
N ASN A 117 -23.59 -1.43 -11.27
CA ASN A 117 -23.40 -2.15 -10.01
C ASN A 117 -22.53 -1.33 -9.03
N TYR A 118 -21.51 -0.62 -9.54
CA TYR A 118 -20.69 0.28 -8.70
C TYR A 118 -21.57 1.37 -8.07
N LEU A 119 -22.41 2.04 -8.87
CA LEU A 119 -23.30 3.11 -8.39
C LEU A 119 -24.31 2.59 -7.34
N ASP A 120 -24.87 1.39 -7.55
CA ASP A 120 -25.77 0.74 -6.58
C ASP A 120 -25.05 0.45 -5.26
N LYS A 121 -23.86 -0.15 -5.31
CA LYS A 121 -23.05 -0.46 -4.14
C LYS A 121 -22.65 0.80 -3.34
N VAL A 122 -22.21 1.86 -4.01
CA VAL A 122 -21.92 3.14 -3.37
C VAL A 122 -23.18 3.71 -2.70
N SER A 123 -24.34 3.63 -3.36
CA SER A 123 -25.62 4.08 -2.79
C SER A 123 -26.00 3.31 -1.52
N LYS A 124 -25.72 2.01 -1.46
CA LYS A 124 -25.91 1.18 -0.25
C LYS A 124 -24.98 1.61 0.87
N ILE A 125 -23.73 1.86 0.58
CA ILE A 125 -22.75 2.37 1.58
C ILE A 125 -23.22 3.73 2.13
N ILE A 126 -23.66 4.65 1.26
CA ILE A 126 -24.23 5.95 1.68
C ILE A 126 -25.46 5.75 2.60
N THR A 127 -26.25 4.72 2.34
CA THR A 127 -27.39 4.38 3.21
C THR A 127 -26.94 3.99 4.61
N HIS A 128 -25.92 3.15 4.74
CA HIS A 128 -25.30 2.80 6.05
C HIS A 128 -24.76 4.04 6.76
N ILE A 129 -24.12 4.95 6.02
CA ILE A 129 -23.62 6.21 6.59
C ILE A 129 -24.78 7.06 7.13
N ARG A 130 -25.88 7.19 6.39
CA ARG A 130 -27.06 7.96 6.81
C ARG A 130 -27.80 7.33 8.00
N GLN A 131 -27.73 6.02 8.15
CA GLN A 131 -28.25 5.27 9.28
C GLN A 131 -27.37 5.41 10.54
N GLY A 132 -26.13 5.88 10.38
CA GLY A 132 -25.20 6.06 11.48
C GLY A 132 -24.35 4.82 11.80
N ASP A 133 -24.32 3.81 10.92
CA ASP A 133 -23.51 2.61 11.10
C ASP A 133 -22.01 2.90 10.97
N ILE A 134 -21.67 3.81 10.05
CA ILE A 134 -20.31 4.27 9.78
C ILE A 134 -20.31 5.75 9.35
N TYR A 135 -19.15 6.40 9.40
CA TYR A 135 -18.94 7.77 8.90
C TYR A 135 -18.35 7.79 7.49
N GLU A 136 -17.48 6.83 7.20
CA GLU A 136 -16.77 6.67 5.93
C GLU A 136 -16.43 5.20 5.67
N ALA A 137 -16.40 4.82 4.39
CA ALA A 137 -15.80 3.57 3.95
C ALA A 137 -15.00 3.80 2.66
N ASN A 138 -13.78 3.25 2.59
CA ASN A 138 -13.00 3.22 1.36
C ASN A 138 -13.46 2.02 0.51
N PHE A 139 -14.26 2.28 -0.53
CA PHE A 139 -14.81 1.24 -1.41
C PHE A 139 -13.94 1.07 -2.65
N CYS A 140 -13.59 -0.19 -2.97
CA CYS A 140 -12.64 -0.52 -4.02
C CYS A 140 -13.27 -1.36 -5.13
N MET A 141 -12.70 -1.23 -6.34
CA MET A 141 -13.02 -2.04 -7.49
C MET A 141 -11.78 -2.56 -8.19
N GLU A 142 -11.84 -3.78 -8.72
CA GLU A 142 -10.77 -4.46 -9.43
C GLU A 142 -10.85 -4.26 -10.94
N PHE A 143 -9.69 -4.02 -11.55
CA PHE A 143 -9.43 -4.17 -12.98
C PHE A 143 -8.47 -5.34 -13.18
N PHE A 144 -8.75 -6.21 -14.16
CA PHE A 144 -7.99 -7.43 -14.34
C PHE A 144 -7.90 -7.86 -15.80
N ALA A 145 -6.94 -8.73 -16.10
CA ALA A 145 -6.90 -9.52 -17.31
C ALA A 145 -6.51 -10.97 -16.97
N GLU A 146 -7.21 -11.90 -17.59
CA GLU A 146 -6.92 -13.32 -17.57
C GLU A 146 -6.08 -13.72 -18.79
N ASN A 147 -5.39 -14.86 -18.71
CA ASN A 147 -4.44 -15.34 -19.73
C ASN A 147 -3.38 -14.29 -20.08
N ALA A 148 -2.99 -13.49 -19.11
CA ALA A 148 -2.06 -12.38 -19.27
C ALA A 148 -0.61 -12.88 -19.21
N THR A 149 0.19 -12.50 -20.19
CA THR A 149 1.64 -12.66 -20.15
C THR A 149 2.26 -11.27 -20.23
N ILE A 150 2.95 -10.87 -19.16
CA ILE A 150 3.61 -9.57 -19.07
C ILE A 150 5.08 -9.73 -18.73
N ASN A 151 5.89 -8.72 -19.10
CA ASN A 151 7.22 -8.55 -18.55
C ASN A 151 7.15 -7.64 -17.30
N PRO A 152 7.23 -8.19 -16.07
CA PRO A 152 7.04 -7.40 -14.87
C PRO A 152 8.04 -6.25 -14.71
N ILE A 153 9.29 -6.44 -15.11
CA ILE A 153 10.34 -5.40 -14.99
C ILE A 153 10.03 -4.22 -15.94
N GLU A 154 9.65 -4.50 -17.17
CA GLU A 154 9.30 -3.47 -18.15
C GLU A 154 8.07 -2.67 -17.70
N ILE A 155 7.00 -3.36 -17.26
CA ILE A 155 5.79 -2.71 -16.76
C ILE A 155 6.10 -1.85 -15.52
N PHE A 156 6.91 -2.37 -14.59
CA PHE A 156 7.33 -1.59 -13.42
C PHE A 156 8.13 -0.34 -13.83
N THR A 157 9.07 -0.47 -14.77
CA THR A 157 9.87 0.66 -15.26
C THR A 157 8.97 1.74 -15.85
N LYS A 158 8.05 1.37 -16.76
CA LYS A 158 7.09 2.29 -17.36
C LYS A 158 6.19 2.94 -16.31
N LEU A 159 5.67 2.16 -15.36
CA LEU A 159 4.81 2.68 -14.29
C LEU A 159 5.56 3.69 -13.40
N ASN A 160 6.83 3.40 -13.09
CA ASN A 160 7.67 4.27 -12.28
C ASN A 160 8.04 5.56 -13.04
N GLU A 161 8.32 5.50 -14.34
CA GLU A 161 8.59 6.67 -15.18
C GLU A 161 7.39 7.62 -15.26
N ILE A 162 6.18 7.07 -15.42
CA ILE A 162 4.94 7.86 -15.48
C ILE A 162 4.61 8.46 -14.10
N SER A 163 4.72 7.67 -13.03
CA SER A 163 4.20 8.05 -11.72
C SER A 163 5.21 8.81 -10.86
N ARG A 164 6.51 8.49 -10.98
CA ARG A 164 7.62 9.01 -10.14
C ARG A 164 7.25 9.07 -8.66
N PRO A 165 6.83 7.95 -8.08
CA PRO A 165 6.32 7.90 -6.72
C PRO A 165 7.44 8.06 -5.70
N PRO A 166 7.15 8.55 -4.48
CA PRO A 166 8.13 8.59 -3.41
C PRO A 166 8.53 7.19 -2.91
N PHE A 167 7.65 6.19 -3.08
CA PHE A 167 7.85 4.82 -2.59
C PHE A 167 7.57 3.80 -3.69
N ALA A 168 8.56 3.58 -4.57
CA ALA A 168 8.46 2.55 -5.61
C ALA A 168 8.91 1.19 -5.06
N VAL A 169 8.17 0.12 -5.37
CA VAL A 169 8.54 -1.23 -4.96
C VAL A 169 8.34 -2.21 -6.11
N PHE A 170 9.42 -2.90 -6.49
CA PHE A 170 9.38 -4.11 -7.28
C PHE A 170 9.62 -5.30 -6.35
N PHE A 171 8.64 -6.15 -6.17
CA PHE A 171 8.76 -7.35 -5.33
C PHE A 171 8.41 -8.59 -6.12
N LYS A 172 9.28 -9.59 -6.06
CA LYS A 172 9.09 -10.90 -6.70
C LYS A 172 9.17 -12.00 -5.66
N ASN A 173 8.13 -12.79 -5.56
CA ASN A 173 8.10 -14.02 -4.78
C ASN A 173 7.69 -15.17 -5.69
N HIS A 174 8.69 -15.93 -6.20
CA HIS A 174 8.50 -16.99 -7.21
C HIS A 174 7.70 -16.48 -8.43
N LYS A 175 6.42 -16.81 -8.51
CA LYS A 175 5.51 -16.46 -9.61
C LYS A 175 4.59 -15.29 -9.29
N HIS A 176 4.69 -14.72 -8.10
CA HIS A 176 3.95 -13.55 -7.68
C HIS A 176 4.80 -12.29 -7.79
N PHE A 177 4.22 -11.24 -8.39
CA PHE A 177 4.91 -9.98 -8.59
C PHE A 177 4.05 -8.82 -8.07
N LEU A 178 4.66 -7.92 -7.31
CA LEU A 178 4.12 -6.62 -6.93
C LEU A 178 4.92 -5.53 -7.66
N LEU A 179 4.23 -4.72 -8.44
CA LEU A 179 4.77 -3.57 -9.16
C LEU A 179 4.08 -2.32 -8.60
N SER A 180 4.70 -1.68 -7.62
CA SER A 180 4.06 -0.62 -6.84
C SER A 180 4.66 0.74 -7.14
N ALA A 181 3.79 1.72 -7.40
CA ALA A 181 4.10 3.13 -7.53
C ALA A 181 3.34 3.95 -6.46
N THR A 182 3.42 3.52 -5.22
CA THR A 182 2.64 4.10 -4.13
C THR A 182 3.16 5.47 -3.69
N PRO A 183 2.27 6.43 -3.46
CA PRO A 183 2.62 7.72 -2.87
C PRO A 183 2.59 7.69 -1.32
N GLU A 184 2.02 6.65 -0.70
CA GLU A 184 1.64 6.68 0.70
C GLU A 184 2.51 5.78 1.58
N ARG A 185 3.11 6.39 2.61
CA ARG A 185 3.73 5.65 3.71
C ARG A 185 2.65 5.21 4.70
N TYR A 186 2.68 3.94 5.07
CA TYR A 186 1.83 3.42 6.13
C TYR A 186 2.40 3.74 7.52
N LEU A 187 3.60 3.25 7.80
CA LEU A 187 4.23 3.34 9.11
C LEU A 187 5.75 3.34 8.99
N ARG A 188 6.41 4.27 9.68
CA ARG A 188 7.85 4.27 9.87
C ARG A 188 8.17 4.33 11.37
N LYS A 189 9.17 3.55 11.80
CA LYS A 189 9.73 3.65 13.14
C LYS A 189 11.24 3.83 13.04
N VAL A 190 11.77 4.81 13.75
CA VAL A 190 13.22 5.06 13.91
C VAL A 190 13.49 5.28 15.39
N GLY A 191 14.33 4.43 15.97
CA GLY A 191 14.50 4.42 17.43
C GLY A 191 13.20 4.07 18.14
N ASP A 192 12.70 4.94 19.01
CA ASP A 192 11.39 4.82 19.67
C ASP A 192 10.27 5.63 18.97
N LEU A 193 10.63 6.48 18.01
CA LEU A 193 9.68 7.33 17.30
C LEU A 193 8.94 6.55 16.20
N VAL A 194 7.63 6.48 16.31
CA VAL A 194 6.71 5.94 15.30
C VAL A 194 6.04 7.10 14.57
N VAL A 195 5.97 7.02 13.25
CA VAL A 195 5.40 8.05 12.35
C VAL A 195 4.43 7.39 11.39
N SER A 196 3.26 7.98 11.22
CA SER A 196 2.29 7.63 10.17
C SER A 196 1.86 8.91 9.44
N GLU A 197 1.77 8.82 8.10
CA GLU A 197 1.54 9.97 7.23
C GLU A 197 0.33 9.70 6.30
N PRO A 198 -0.90 9.64 6.85
CA PRO A 198 -2.08 9.38 6.05
C PRO A 198 -2.33 10.48 5.01
N ILE A 199 -2.69 10.06 3.80
CA ILE A 199 -3.03 10.94 2.69
C ILE A 199 -4.53 10.89 2.43
N LYS A 200 -5.18 12.04 2.48
CA LYS A 200 -6.55 12.26 1.96
C LYS A 200 -6.60 13.64 1.32
N GLY A 201 -7.19 13.70 0.15
CA GLY A 201 -7.23 14.92 -0.62
C GLY A 201 -6.14 14.99 -1.69
N THR A 202 -6.58 15.14 -2.93
CA THR A 202 -5.68 15.22 -4.09
C THR A 202 -6.21 16.24 -5.09
N ALA A 203 -5.34 17.13 -5.56
CA ALA A 203 -5.64 18.06 -6.62
C ALA A 203 -4.62 17.96 -7.77
N LYS A 204 -5.08 18.26 -8.97
CA LYS A 204 -4.25 18.22 -10.18
C LYS A 204 -3.21 19.34 -10.19
N ARG A 205 -2.02 19.04 -10.70
CA ARG A 205 -0.99 20.02 -11.05
C ARG A 205 -1.28 20.66 -12.40
N PHE A 206 -0.90 21.92 -12.56
CA PHE A 206 -1.00 22.67 -13.81
C PHE A 206 0.38 23.19 -14.22
N LEU A 207 0.58 23.35 -15.54
CA LEU A 207 1.83 23.91 -16.08
C LEU A 207 1.92 25.42 -15.84
N ASP A 208 0.78 26.11 -15.83
CA ASP A 208 0.70 27.53 -15.49
C ASP A 208 0.86 27.70 -13.98
N PRO A 209 1.85 28.48 -13.50
CA PRO A 209 2.11 28.62 -12.06
C PRO A 209 0.96 29.25 -11.27
N LEU A 210 0.15 30.12 -11.90
CA LEU A 210 -0.99 30.77 -11.23
C LEU A 210 -2.15 29.80 -11.07
N GLU A 211 -2.42 28.97 -12.09
CA GLU A 211 -3.43 27.91 -12.01
C GLU A 211 -2.99 26.82 -11.02
N ASP A 212 -1.70 26.48 -10.98
CA ASP A 212 -1.14 25.49 -10.06
C ASP A 212 -1.29 25.93 -8.60
N GLU A 213 -0.92 27.17 -8.27
CA GLU A 213 -1.08 27.71 -6.92
C GLU A 213 -2.55 27.88 -6.52
N LYS A 214 -3.43 28.20 -7.48
CA LYS A 214 -4.88 28.21 -7.25
C LYS A 214 -5.41 26.83 -6.92
N SER A 215 -5.01 25.80 -7.66
CA SER A 215 -5.37 24.40 -7.40
C SER A 215 -4.94 23.95 -6.01
N LYS A 216 -3.70 24.25 -5.62
CA LYS A 216 -3.14 23.98 -4.30
C LYS A 216 -3.90 24.69 -3.18
N THR A 217 -4.21 25.97 -3.37
CA THR A 217 -4.97 26.76 -2.40
C THR A 217 -6.41 26.26 -2.26
N GLN A 218 -7.06 25.87 -3.36
CA GLN A 218 -8.38 25.28 -3.34
C GLN A 218 -8.40 23.98 -2.54
N LEU A 219 -7.42 23.08 -2.77
CA LEU A 219 -7.29 21.84 -1.97
C LEU A 219 -7.13 22.14 -0.49
N ALA A 220 -6.29 23.12 -0.12
CA ALA A 220 -6.06 23.50 1.27
C ALA A 220 -7.33 24.01 2.00
N LEU A 221 -8.25 24.60 1.25
CA LEU A 221 -9.49 25.21 1.77
C LEU A 221 -10.72 24.31 1.58
N ASP A 222 -10.60 23.19 0.85
CA ASP A 222 -11.72 22.30 0.56
C ASP A 222 -12.28 21.67 1.85
N PRO A 223 -13.55 21.94 2.23
CA PRO A 223 -14.10 21.45 3.50
C PRO A 223 -14.27 19.93 3.52
N LYS A 224 -14.56 19.30 2.36
CA LYS A 224 -14.72 17.83 2.25
C LYS A 224 -13.38 17.16 2.48
N GLU A 225 -12.37 17.52 1.70
CA GLU A 225 -11.04 16.92 1.77
C GLU A 225 -10.40 17.10 3.16
N ARG A 226 -10.56 18.28 3.76
CA ARG A 226 -10.12 18.54 5.14
C ARG A 226 -10.84 17.68 6.16
N SER A 227 -12.15 17.52 6.05
CA SER A 227 -12.93 16.70 6.99
C SER A 227 -12.52 15.23 6.92
N GLU A 228 -12.32 14.70 5.73
CA GLU A 228 -11.83 13.34 5.52
C GLU A 228 -10.42 13.14 6.10
N ASN A 229 -9.50 14.10 5.84
CA ASN A 229 -8.14 14.04 6.37
C ASN A 229 -8.11 14.12 7.90
N ILE A 230 -8.89 14.98 8.51
CA ILE A 230 -9.01 15.12 9.97
C ILE A 230 -9.55 13.83 10.58
N MET A 231 -10.58 13.22 9.98
CA MET A 231 -11.17 11.98 10.48
C MET A 231 -10.16 10.81 10.44
N ILE A 232 -9.43 10.65 9.34
CA ILE A 232 -8.40 9.61 9.24
C ILE A 232 -7.22 9.91 10.19
N THR A 233 -6.85 11.16 10.36
CA THR A 233 -5.83 11.56 11.35
C THR A 233 -6.24 11.16 12.76
N ASP A 234 -7.50 11.33 13.13
CA ASP A 234 -8.00 10.93 14.45
C ASP A 234 -8.03 9.40 14.61
N LEU A 235 -8.38 8.66 13.54
CA LEU A 235 -8.30 7.20 13.54
C LEU A 235 -6.87 6.71 13.75
N VAL A 236 -5.90 7.31 13.05
CA VAL A 236 -4.46 6.99 13.21
C VAL A 236 -3.97 7.32 14.60
N ARG A 237 -4.38 8.44 15.19
CA ARG A 237 -4.08 8.78 16.60
C ARG A 237 -4.58 7.71 17.55
N ASN A 238 -5.83 7.28 17.38
CA ASN A 238 -6.43 6.23 18.19
C ASN A 238 -5.65 4.91 18.05
N ASP A 239 -5.31 4.51 16.84
CA ASP A 239 -4.55 3.29 16.56
C ASP A 239 -3.16 3.33 17.22
N LEU A 240 -2.39 4.40 17.02
CA LEU A 240 -1.07 4.57 17.62
C LEU A 240 -1.13 4.63 19.16
N SER A 241 -2.20 5.16 19.74
CA SER A 241 -2.34 5.29 21.20
C SER A 241 -2.34 3.96 21.94
N ARG A 242 -2.64 2.85 21.25
CA ARG A 242 -2.70 1.50 21.84
C ARG A 242 -1.33 0.96 22.26
N THR A 243 -0.26 1.43 21.64
CA THR A 243 1.12 0.96 21.86
C THR A 243 2.07 2.10 22.21
N ALA A 244 1.57 3.32 22.30
CA ALA A 244 2.36 4.50 22.60
C ALA A 244 2.57 4.70 24.10
N GLN A 245 3.71 5.28 24.47
CA GLN A 245 3.91 5.86 25.79
C GLN A 245 2.81 6.88 26.08
N LYS A 246 2.30 6.89 27.30
CA LYS A 246 1.20 7.77 27.71
C LYS A 246 1.53 9.24 27.41
N GLY A 247 0.64 9.89 26.67
CA GLY A 247 0.76 11.32 26.32
C GLY A 247 1.75 11.64 25.22
N SER A 248 2.32 10.62 24.52
CA SER A 248 3.30 10.83 23.44
C SER A 248 2.70 10.93 22.04
N VAL A 249 1.41 10.63 21.87
CA VAL A 249 0.75 10.74 20.57
C VAL A 249 0.50 12.21 20.24
N GLU A 250 1.04 12.65 19.11
CA GLU A 250 1.01 14.06 18.68
C GLU A 250 0.72 14.16 17.19
N VAL A 251 -0.11 15.13 16.80
CA VAL A 251 -0.28 15.53 15.40
C VAL A 251 0.74 16.65 15.13
N LYS A 252 1.82 16.29 14.44
CA LYS A 252 2.89 17.23 14.09
C LYS A 252 2.46 18.19 13.00
N GLU A 253 1.66 17.71 12.05
CA GLU A 253 1.11 18.50 10.97
C GLU A 253 -0.30 18.00 10.66
N LEU A 254 -1.24 18.93 10.44
CA LEU A 254 -2.63 18.65 10.10
C LEU A 254 -2.99 19.30 8.77
N CYS A 255 -3.42 18.48 7.79
CA CYS A 255 -3.84 18.94 6.46
C CYS A 255 -2.76 19.74 5.71
N GLY A 256 -1.48 19.37 5.83
CA GLY A 256 -0.38 19.97 5.05
C GLY A 256 -0.51 19.67 3.57
N ILE A 257 -0.20 20.65 2.69
CA ILE A 257 -0.27 20.45 1.24
C ILE A 257 1.12 20.27 0.66
N TYR A 258 1.34 19.09 0.07
CA TYR A 258 2.58 18.68 -0.57
C TYR A 258 2.41 18.59 -2.07
N SER A 259 3.36 19.18 -2.81
CA SER A 259 3.36 19.19 -4.27
C SER A 259 4.30 18.10 -4.78
N PHE A 260 3.73 17.09 -5.42
CA PHE A 260 4.45 16.08 -6.18
C PHE A 260 4.45 16.45 -7.67
N LEU A 261 5.10 15.64 -8.50
CA LEU A 261 5.23 15.98 -9.92
C LEU A 261 3.88 16.12 -10.63
N GLN A 262 2.94 15.24 -10.32
CA GLN A 262 1.64 15.16 -11.03
C GLN A 262 0.46 15.71 -10.23
N VAL A 263 0.58 15.78 -8.91
CA VAL A 263 -0.53 16.12 -8.01
C VAL A 263 -0.07 16.93 -6.80
N HIS A 264 -0.99 17.71 -6.24
CA HIS A 264 -0.92 18.18 -4.87
C HIS A 264 -1.66 17.18 -3.99
N GLN A 265 -1.11 16.86 -2.82
CA GLN A 265 -1.74 15.96 -1.85
C GLN A 265 -1.83 16.62 -0.48
N MET A 266 -2.93 16.34 0.22
CA MET A 266 -3.12 16.75 1.60
C MET A 266 -2.67 15.59 2.52
N ILE A 267 -1.65 15.86 3.32
CA ILE A 267 -0.99 14.90 4.19
C ILE A 267 -1.04 15.42 5.63
N SER A 268 -1.39 14.55 6.57
CA SER A 268 -1.20 14.82 7.99
C SER A 268 -0.10 13.93 8.54
N THR A 269 0.64 14.41 9.54
CA THR A 269 1.71 13.66 10.20
C THR A 269 1.35 13.42 11.65
N VAL A 270 1.21 12.15 12.02
CA VAL A 270 0.97 11.71 13.38
C VAL A 270 2.19 10.96 13.89
N THR A 271 2.64 11.32 15.08
CA THR A 271 3.79 10.68 15.74
C THR A 271 3.42 10.13 17.10
N SER A 272 4.14 9.11 17.54
CA SER A 272 4.10 8.62 18.92
C SER A 272 5.45 8.05 19.33
N LYS A 273 5.69 7.92 20.63
CA LYS A 273 6.82 7.14 21.14
C LYS A 273 6.34 5.75 21.51
N LEU A 274 7.00 4.74 21.00
CA LEU A 274 6.70 3.35 21.31
C LEU A 274 6.95 3.08 22.80
N ASP A 275 5.96 2.50 23.47
CA ASP A 275 6.14 2.01 24.83
C ASP A 275 7.02 0.74 24.80
N PRO A 276 8.10 0.65 25.60
CA PRO A 276 9.04 -0.48 25.59
C PRO A 276 8.43 -1.86 25.86
N GLN A 277 7.22 -1.92 26.44
CA GLN A 277 6.52 -3.19 26.64
C GLN A 277 5.99 -3.82 25.34
N TYR A 278 5.88 -3.04 24.25
CA TYR A 278 5.38 -3.50 22.97
C TYR A 278 6.51 -3.64 21.94
N SER A 279 6.41 -4.65 21.10
CA SER A 279 7.27 -4.80 19.90
C SER A 279 6.71 -3.97 18.73
N VAL A 280 7.56 -3.71 17.74
CA VAL A 280 7.10 -3.03 16.51
C VAL A 280 6.06 -3.85 15.74
N VAL A 281 6.09 -5.17 15.82
CA VAL A 281 5.06 -6.04 15.21
C VAL A 281 3.70 -5.84 15.88
N GLU A 282 3.66 -5.58 17.19
CA GLU A 282 2.44 -5.23 17.88
C GLU A 282 1.92 -3.85 17.49
N VAL A 283 2.80 -2.87 17.20
CA VAL A 283 2.38 -1.59 16.59
C VAL A 283 1.70 -1.83 15.25
N ILE A 284 2.33 -2.63 14.37
CA ILE A 284 1.75 -2.97 13.07
C ILE A 284 0.40 -3.66 13.27
N LYS A 285 0.30 -4.69 14.11
CA LYS A 285 -0.95 -5.42 14.39
C LYS A 285 -2.08 -4.51 14.84
N THR A 286 -1.82 -3.58 15.75
CA THR A 286 -2.84 -2.69 16.33
C THR A 286 -3.28 -1.56 15.41
N THR A 287 -2.47 -1.20 14.42
CA THR A 287 -2.78 -0.14 13.44
C THR A 287 -3.28 -0.70 12.10
N PHE A 288 -3.14 -2.02 11.87
CA PHE A 288 -3.50 -2.69 10.62
C PHE A 288 -4.98 -3.14 10.60
N PRO A 289 -5.65 -3.12 9.43
CA PRO A 289 -5.27 -2.40 8.23
C PRO A 289 -5.33 -0.89 8.44
N MET A 290 -4.58 -0.13 7.61
CA MET A 290 -4.49 1.31 7.76
C MET A 290 -5.83 2.01 7.57
N GLY A 291 -6.05 3.07 8.36
CA GLY A 291 -7.30 3.83 8.37
C GLY A 291 -7.68 4.37 6.99
N SER A 292 -6.71 4.87 6.22
CA SER A 292 -6.92 5.41 4.87
C SER A 292 -7.53 4.39 3.88
N MET A 293 -7.38 3.09 4.17
CA MET A 293 -7.86 2.00 3.32
C MET A 293 -9.10 1.28 3.88
N THR A 294 -9.60 1.69 5.04
CA THR A 294 -10.75 1.08 5.72
C THR A 294 -11.93 2.05 5.83
N GLY A 295 -12.07 2.69 6.94
CA GLY A 295 -13.13 3.65 7.25
C GLY A 295 -13.32 3.79 8.75
N ALA A 296 -14.34 4.53 9.15
CA ALA A 296 -14.61 4.85 10.55
C ALA A 296 -16.08 4.60 10.91
N PRO A 297 -16.38 3.88 12.01
CA PRO A 297 -15.50 3.03 12.83
C PRO A 297 -14.91 1.85 12.04
N LYS A 298 -13.64 1.53 12.28
CA LYS A 298 -12.85 0.60 11.43
C LYS A 298 -13.52 -0.76 11.23
N ILE A 299 -13.93 -1.45 12.29
CA ILE A 299 -14.51 -2.81 12.22
C ILE A 299 -15.85 -2.81 11.46
N SER A 300 -16.72 -1.85 11.74
CA SER A 300 -18.02 -1.74 11.07
C SER A 300 -17.83 -1.44 9.58
N ALA A 301 -16.90 -0.54 9.24
CA ALA A 301 -16.57 -0.23 7.86
C ALA A 301 -16.03 -1.46 7.11
N MET A 302 -15.12 -2.24 7.71
CA MET A 302 -14.58 -3.45 7.10
C MET A 302 -15.65 -4.52 6.82
N LYS A 303 -16.67 -4.65 7.67
CA LYS A 303 -17.82 -5.56 7.43
C LYS A 303 -18.63 -5.12 6.22
N ILE A 304 -19.00 -3.84 6.16
CA ILE A 304 -19.77 -3.29 5.04
C ILE A 304 -18.97 -3.36 3.73
N ILE A 305 -17.65 -3.08 3.77
CA ILE A 305 -16.76 -3.24 2.62
C ILE A 305 -16.79 -4.67 2.11
N GLU A 306 -16.64 -5.67 2.99
CA GLU A 306 -16.65 -7.09 2.61
C GLU A 306 -17.98 -7.50 1.94
N GLU A 307 -19.11 -6.97 2.40
CA GLU A 307 -20.44 -7.23 1.83
C GLU A 307 -20.63 -6.57 0.45
N GLN A 308 -19.98 -5.43 0.21
CA GLN A 308 -20.18 -4.67 -1.02
C GLN A 308 -19.10 -4.93 -2.08
N GLU A 309 -17.89 -5.35 -1.72
CA GLU A 309 -16.84 -5.70 -2.69
C GLU A 309 -17.06 -7.12 -3.25
N GLU A 310 -16.60 -7.37 -4.46
CA GLU A 310 -16.75 -8.68 -5.15
C GLU A 310 -15.45 -9.48 -5.18
N THR A 311 -14.35 -8.86 -4.80
CA THR A 311 -13.03 -9.48 -4.77
C THR A 311 -12.37 -9.31 -3.41
N LYS A 312 -11.62 -10.31 -3.00
CA LYS A 312 -10.63 -10.14 -1.94
C LYS A 312 -9.63 -9.08 -2.37
N ARG A 313 -9.28 -8.20 -1.46
CA ARG A 313 -8.23 -7.22 -1.74
C ARG A 313 -6.86 -7.87 -1.82
N GLY A 314 -6.62 -8.94 -1.06
CA GLY A 314 -5.34 -9.60 -0.99
C GLY A 314 -4.23 -8.62 -0.61
N LEU A 315 -3.18 -8.54 -1.43
CA LEU A 315 -2.08 -7.62 -1.18
C LEU A 315 -2.43 -6.14 -1.45
N TYR A 316 -3.41 -5.85 -2.32
CA TYR A 316 -3.90 -4.48 -2.48
C TYR A 316 -4.51 -3.97 -1.16
N SER A 317 -4.29 -2.71 -0.82
CA SER A 317 -4.62 -2.12 0.49
C SER A 317 -3.89 -2.75 1.68
N GLY A 318 -2.93 -3.63 1.43
CA GLY A 318 -1.99 -4.14 2.42
C GLY A 318 -0.76 -3.26 2.57
N ALA A 319 0.30 -3.79 3.14
CA ALA A 319 1.55 -3.08 3.35
C ALA A 319 2.75 -3.86 2.81
N VAL A 320 3.75 -3.15 2.28
CA VAL A 320 5.03 -3.70 1.84
C VAL A 320 6.17 -2.88 2.44
N GLY A 321 7.23 -3.54 2.89
CA GLY A 321 8.34 -2.83 3.51
C GLY A 321 9.39 -3.74 4.12
N TYR A 322 10.05 -3.25 5.14
CA TYR A 322 11.15 -3.97 5.75
C TYR A 322 11.28 -3.72 7.26
N PHE A 323 11.94 -4.66 7.93
CA PHE A 323 12.53 -4.51 9.25
C PHE A 323 14.05 -4.45 9.07
N ALA A 324 14.70 -3.47 9.71
CA ALA A 324 16.15 -3.36 9.76
C ALA A 324 16.72 -4.08 11.00
N PRO A 325 18.01 -4.45 10.99
CA PRO A 325 18.66 -5.15 12.12
C PRO A 325 18.58 -4.39 13.45
N ASN A 326 18.57 -3.06 13.40
CA ASN A 326 18.44 -2.20 14.58
C ASN A 326 16.99 -2.09 15.10
N GLY A 327 16.05 -2.81 14.50
CA GLY A 327 14.64 -2.78 14.84
C GLY A 327 13.85 -1.62 14.26
N ASP A 328 14.45 -0.79 13.40
CA ASP A 328 13.71 0.20 12.62
C ASP A 328 12.89 -0.45 11.53
N VAL A 329 11.82 0.24 11.10
CA VAL A 329 10.95 -0.27 10.03
C VAL A 329 10.47 0.87 9.13
N ASP A 330 10.18 0.54 7.87
CA ASP A 330 9.48 1.44 6.95
C ASP A 330 8.55 0.61 6.05
N PHE A 331 7.25 0.90 6.11
CA PHE A 331 6.20 0.22 5.37
C PHE A 331 5.35 1.21 4.59
N ASN A 332 5.06 0.87 3.34
CA ASN A 332 4.20 1.63 2.45
C ASN A 332 2.87 0.93 2.24
N VAL A 333 1.83 1.70 1.96
CA VAL A 333 0.52 1.18 1.56
C VAL A 333 0.59 0.64 0.14
N VAL A 334 0.07 -0.56 -0.11
CA VAL A 334 0.01 -1.14 -1.46
C VAL A 334 -1.20 -0.58 -2.20
N ILE A 335 -1.02 0.58 -2.80
CA ILE A 335 -1.95 1.24 -3.72
C ILE A 335 -1.20 1.70 -4.98
N ARG A 336 -1.91 2.08 -6.04
CA ARG A 336 -1.28 2.45 -7.33
C ARG A 336 -0.33 1.36 -7.81
N SER A 337 -0.74 0.10 -7.62
CA SER A 337 0.10 -1.08 -7.77
C SER A 337 -0.55 -2.07 -8.71
N ILE A 338 0.28 -2.75 -9.51
CA ILE A 338 -0.12 -3.86 -10.35
C ILE A 338 0.36 -5.14 -9.68
N LEU A 339 -0.53 -6.11 -9.56
CA LEU A 339 -0.29 -7.43 -8.99
C LEU A 339 -0.38 -8.48 -10.10
N TYR A 340 0.57 -9.38 -10.15
CA TYR A 340 0.62 -10.42 -11.18
C TYR A 340 0.93 -11.78 -10.59
N ASN A 341 0.07 -12.75 -10.89
CA ASN A 341 0.34 -14.16 -10.67
C ASN A 341 0.66 -14.81 -12.02
N GLN A 342 1.94 -15.07 -12.26
CA GLN A 342 2.43 -15.63 -13.52
C GLN A 342 1.94 -17.07 -13.75
N GLU A 343 1.75 -17.85 -12.68
CA GLU A 343 1.27 -19.24 -12.81
C GLU A 343 -0.19 -19.30 -13.25
N LYS A 344 -1.03 -18.39 -12.72
CA LYS A 344 -2.44 -18.26 -13.13
C LYS A 344 -2.62 -17.40 -14.38
N ALA A 345 -1.54 -16.81 -14.89
CA ALA A 345 -1.60 -15.83 -15.98
C ALA A 345 -2.64 -14.73 -15.69
N TYR A 346 -2.69 -14.26 -14.43
CA TYR A 346 -3.67 -13.30 -13.95
C TYR A 346 -2.97 -12.01 -13.50
N VAL A 347 -3.31 -10.89 -14.11
CA VAL A 347 -2.85 -9.56 -13.71
C VAL A 347 -4.02 -8.73 -13.25
N SER A 348 -3.85 -8.02 -12.14
CA SER A 348 -4.87 -7.09 -11.67
C SER A 348 -4.29 -5.87 -10.98
N PHE A 349 -5.11 -4.85 -10.89
CA PHE A 349 -4.92 -3.69 -10.03
C PHE A 349 -6.27 -3.20 -9.54
N SER A 350 -6.28 -2.70 -8.32
CA SER A 350 -7.49 -2.16 -7.73
C SER A 350 -7.34 -0.67 -7.43
N VAL A 351 -8.45 0.01 -7.39
CA VAL A 351 -8.56 1.42 -7.02
C VAL A 351 -9.77 1.60 -6.13
N GLY A 352 -9.75 2.62 -5.27
CA GLY A 352 -10.84 2.92 -4.38
C GLY A 352 -11.06 4.41 -4.19
N SER A 353 -12.24 4.76 -3.73
CA SER A 353 -12.58 6.10 -3.27
C SER A 353 -13.20 6.06 -1.87
N ALA A 354 -13.09 7.18 -1.16
CA ALA A 354 -13.67 7.36 0.16
C ALA A 354 -15.15 7.75 0.02
N ILE A 355 -16.02 6.88 0.49
CA ILE A 355 -17.47 7.14 0.44
C ILE A 355 -17.90 7.77 1.76
N THR A 356 -18.47 8.97 1.66
CA THR A 356 -18.99 9.76 2.78
C THR A 356 -20.47 10.11 2.54
N SER A 357 -21.10 10.79 3.50
CA SER A 357 -22.49 11.25 3.35
C SER A 357 -22.71 12.25 2.20
N GLN A 358 -21.64 12.91 1.75
CA GLN A 358 -21.66 13.90 0.69
C GLN A 358 -21.22 13.33 -0.67
N SER A 359 -20.82 12.06 -0.73
CA SER A 359 -20.38 11.42 -1.96
C SER A 359 -21.49 11.34 -3.00
N VAL A 360 -21.13 11.60 -4.25
CA VAL A 360 -21.99 11.42 -5.42
C VAL A 360 -21.46 10.19 -6.18
N PRO A 361 -22.25 9.11 -6.32
CA PRO A 361 -21.77 7.83 -6.86
C PRO A 361 -21.05 7.95 -8.20
N GLU A 362 -21.58 8.77 -9.12
CA GLU A 362 -20.98 9.00 -10.43
C GLU A 362 -19.59 9.67 -10.33
N MET A 363 -19.42 10.62 -9.42
CA MET A 363 -18.15 11.31 -9.21
C MET A 363 -17.10 10.36 -8.60
N GLU A 364 -17.50 9.53 -7.65
CA GLU A 364 -16.62 8.51 -7.04
C GLU A 364 -16.18 7.45 -8.07
N TYR A 365 -17.08 7.08 -9.00
CA TYR A 365 -16.72 6.19 -10.10
C TYR A 365 -15.67 6.82 -11.03
N GLU A 366 -15.88 8.07 -11.45
CA GLU A 366 -14.93 8.78 -12.32
C GLU A 366 -13.57 9.00 -11.62
N GLU A 367 -13.56 9.24 -10.31
CA GLU A 367 -12.34 9.30 -9.50
C GLU A 367 -11.59 7.96 -9.54
N CYS A 368 -12.29 6.84 -9.40
CA CYS A 368 -11.69 5.50 -9.55
C CYS A 368 -11.07 5.30 -10.93
N LEU A 369 -11.76 5.70 -12.00
CA LEU A 369 -11.21 5.61 -13.37
C LEU A 369 -9.95 6.48 -13.54
N LEU A 370 -9.93 7.67 -12.95
CA LEU A 370 -8.76 8.55 -12.97
C LEU A 370 -7.57 7.91 -12.24
N LYS A 371 -7.81 7.32 -11.07
CA LYS A 371 -6.79 6.60 -10.29
C LYS A 371 -6.26 5.36 -11.02
N ALA A 372 -7.07 4.71 -11.85
CA ALA A 372 -6.71 3.55 -12.66
C ALA A 372 -5.85 3.90 -13.89
N LYS A 373 -5.82 5.17 -14.31
CA LYS A 373 -5.29 5.58 -15.62
C LYS A 373 -3.86 5.12 -15.87
N ALA A 374 -2.92 5.40 -14.97
CA ALA A 374 -1.51 5.05 -15.14
C ALA A 374 -1.29 3.53 -15.27
N MET A 375 -1.97 2.74 -14.44
CA MET A 375 -1.87 1.28 -14.46
C MET A 375 -2.48 0.68 -15.73
N ARG A 376 -3.58 1.25 -16.23
CA ARG A 376 -4.16 0.85 -17.53
C ARG A 376 -3.22 1.19 -18.68
N GLU A 377 -2.63 2.37 -18.67
CA GLU A 377 -1.74 2.85 -19.74
C GLU A 377 -0.51 1.96 -19.91
N VAL A 378 0.08 1.46 -18.83
CA VAL A 378 1.27 0.61 -18.93
C VAL A 378 0.97 -0.85 -19.25
N LEU A 379 -0.30 -1.27 -19.13
CA LEU A 379 -0.78 -2.62 -19.46
C LEU A 379 -1.47 -2.71 -20.83
N SER A 380 -1.67 -1.56 -21.49
CA SER A 380 -2.38 -1.45 -22.78
C SER A 380 -1.44 -1.56 -23.96
#